data_33c741ad533ee2ce2e10d70bee2ad20a
#
_entry.id   33c741ad533ee2ce2e10d70bee2ad20a
#
_cell.length_a   1.000
_cell.length_b   1.000
_cell.length_c   1.000
_cell.angle_alpha   90.00
_cell.angle_beta   90.00
_cell.angle_gamma   90.00
#
_symmetry.space_group_name_H-M   'P 1'
#
loop_
_entity.id
_entity.type
_entity.pdbx_description
1 polymer ?
#
loop_
_entity_poly.entity_id
_entity_poly.type
_entity_poly.pdbx_seq_one_letter_code
_entity_poly.pdbx_strand_id
1 'polypeptide(L)'
;VEVSLELSSPNIKVEMQFLLTNCHSDWKDIVLKALETMDSNYLHQLIHDEKWLPGKERLFAAFSLPLAKTRYILLGESPYPREDSANGYAFWDNTVGSLWSMNGLSKAVNRATSLRNLIKMLLVARGEL
;
A
#
# COMPACT_ATOMS: atom_id res chain seq x y z
N VAL A 1 10.87 7.05 27.69
CA VAL A 1 12.36 7.04 27.64
C VAL A 1 12.87 5.75 27.02
N GLU A 2 12.43 4.59 27.51
CA GLU A 2 12.80 3.28 26.95
C GLU A 2 12.37 3.12 25.51
N VAL A 3 11.18 3.61 25.17
CA VAL A 3 10.60 3.53 23.83
C VAL A 3 11.43 4.36 22.83
N SER A 4 11.92 5.54 23.22
CA SER A 4 12.80 6.35 22.39
C SER A 4 14.15 5.68 22.15
N LEU A 5 14.66 4.94 23.13
CA LEU A 5 15.89 4.16 22.99
C LEU A 5 15.72 2.97 22.04
N GLU A 6 14.55 2.31 22.07
CA GLU A 6 14.22 1.24 21.14
C GLU A 6 14.17 1.73 19.68
N LEU A 7 13.57 2.89 19.41
CA LEU A 7 13.51 3.49 18.06
C LEU A 7 14.91 3.86 17.53
N SER A 8 15.85 4.16 18.40
CA SER A 8 17.23 4.46 18.01
C SER A 8 18.12 3.22 17.93
N SER A 9 17.62 2.04 18.32
CA SER A 9 18.41 0.80 18.28
C SER A 9 18.73 0.39 16.84
N PRO A 10 19.91 -0.22 16.57
CA PRO A 10 20.26 -0.72 15.25
C PRO A 10 19.25 -1.73 14.68
N ASN A 11 18.65 -2.56 15.54
CA ASN A 11 17.66 -3.56 15.13
C ASN A 11 16.39 -2.93 14.58
N ILE A 12 15.85 -1.91 15.27
CA ILE A 12 14.67 -1.17 14.79
C ILE A 12 14.96 -0.46 13.47
N LYS A 13 16.13 0.15 13.32
CA LYS A 13 16.52 0.80 12.04
C LYS A 13 16.62 -0.21 10.89
N VAL A 14 17.17 -1.39 11.12
CA VAL A 14 17.22 -2.47 10.12
C VAL A 14 15.82 -2.93 9.75
N GLU A 15 14.94 -3.12 10.72
CA GLU A 15 13.56 -3.54 10.50
C GLU A 15 12.75 -2.45 9.76
N MET A 16 12.95 -1.18 10.09
CA MET A 16 12.37 -0.06 9.35
C MET A 16 12.84 -0.03 7.90
N GLN A 17 14.12 -0.27 7.65
CA GLN A 17 14.67 -0.40 6.28
C GLN A 17 14.04 -1.58 5.53
N PHE A 18 13.78 -2.68 6.21
CA PHE A 18 13.09 -3.83 5.60
C PHE A 18 11.68 -3.46 5.12
N LEU A 19 10.95 -2.64 5.88
CA LEU A 19 9.63 -2.14 5.47
C LEU A 19 9.69 -1.34 4.15
N LEU A 20 10.83 -0.74 3.84
CA LEU A 20 11.03 0.10 2.65
C LEU A 20 11.51 -0.66 1.42
N THR A 21 11.57 -2.00 1.46
CA THR A 21 12.11 -2.83 0.39
C THR A 21 11.49 -2.52 -0.98
N ASN A 22 10.18 -2.32 -1.04
CA ASN A 22 9.45 -2.04 -2.28
C ASN A 22 9.16 -0.54 -2.49
N CYS A 23 9.75 0.31 -1.66
CA CYS A 23 9.63 1.76 -1.76
C CYS A 23 10.70 2.31 -2.72
N HIS A 24 10.31 3.15 -3.68
CA HIS A 24 11.27 3.82 -4.53
C HIS A 24 12.21 4.71 -3.71
N SER A 25 13.47 4.82 -4.13
CA SER A 25 14.50 5.60 -3.41
C SER A 25 14.10 7.05 -3.15
N ASP A 26 13.34 7.67 -4.06
CA ASP A 26 12.87 9.05 -3.90
C ASP A 26 11.97 9.24 -2.67
N TRP A 27 11.26 8.19 -2.26
CA TRP A 27 10.33 8.21 -1.13
C TRP A 27 10.94 7.77 0.19
N LYS A 28 12.08 7.09 0.18
CA LYS A 28 12.63 6.44 1.38
C LYS A 28 12.85 7.40 2.54
N ASP A 29 13.45 8.55 2.31
CA ASP A 29 13.71 9.52 3.37
C ASP A 29 12.40 10.11 3.94
N ILE A 30 11.43 10.36 3.08
CA ILE A 30 10.10 10.87 3.46
C ILE A 30 9.37 9.85 4.34
N VAL A 31 9.35 8.59 3.90
CA VAL A 31 8.68 7.51 4.62
C VAL A 31 9.39 7.20 5.94
N LEU A 32 10.72 7.21 5.97
CA LEU A 32 11.48 7.04 7.23
C LEU A 32 11.14 8.12 8.24
N LYS A 33 11.10 9.38 7.82
CA LYS A 33 10.70 10.49 8.71
C LYS A 33 9.28 10.32 9.22
N ALA A 34 8.37 9.87 8.38
CA ALA A 34 7.00 9.58 8.79
C ALA A 34 6.95 8.45 9.83
N LEU A 35 7.70 7.37 9.63
CA LEU A 35 7.79 6.27 10.60
C LEU A 35 8.36 6.74 11.95
N GLU A 36 9.34 7.61 11.94
CA GLU A 36 9.94 8.20 13.16
C GLU A 36 8.95 9.06 13.96
N THR A 37 7.92 9.60 13.32
CA THR A 37 6.88 10.40 13.98
C THR A 37 5.72 9.58 14.52
N MET A 38 5.66 8.30 14.19
CA MET A 38 4.60 7.40 14.66
C MET A 38 4.73 7.12 16.16
N ASP A 39 3.60 6.78 16.78
CA ASP A 39 3.62 6.24 18.14
C ASP A 39 4.53 5.01 18.21
N SER A 40 5.45 5.02 19.16
CA SER A 40 6.50 3.99 19.24
C SER A 40 5.95 2.60 19.53
N ASN A 41 4.91 2.51 20.37
CA ASN A 41 4.27 1.23 20.67
C ASN A 41 3.57 0.66 19.46
N TYR A 42 2.90 1.53 18.69
CA TYR A 42 2.24 1.13 17.45
C TYR A 42 3.27 0.66 16.41
N LEU A 43 4.36 1.40 16.23
CA LEU A 43 5.42 1.02 15.29
C LEU A 43 6.05 -0.32 15.69
N HIS A 44 6.29 -0.54 16.99
CA HIS A 44 6.81 -1.80 17.51
C HIS A 44 5.84 -2.97 17.20
N GLN A 45 4.54 -2.77 17.42
CA GLN A 45 3.53 -3.77 17.07
C GLN A 45 3.50 -4.04 15.57
N LEU A 46 3.56 -3.01 14.74
CA LEU A 46 3.58 -3.13 13.29
C LEU A 46 4.77 -3.97 12.80
N ILE A 47 5.92 -3.79 13.42
CA ILE A 47 7.14 -4.53 13.05
C ILE A 47 7.09 -5.98 13.52
N HIS A 48 6.56 -6.26 14.70
CA HIS A 48 6.63 -7.57 15.35
C HIS A 48 5.40 -8.45 15.15
N ASP A 49 4.23 -7.88 14.84
CA ASP A 49 3.04 -8.66 14.50
C ASP A 49 3.05 -9.00 13.00
N GLU A 50 2.90 -10.28 12.68
CA GLU A 50 2.90 -10.76 11.31
C GLU A 50 1.49 -11.02 10.75
N LYS A 51 0.46 -10.72 11.53
CA LYS A 51 -0.93 -11.06 11.17
C LYS A 51 -1.66 -9.98 10.38
N TRP A 52 -1.14 -8.76 10.37
CA TRP A 52 -1.81 -7.66 9.65
C TRP A 52 -1.54 -7.71 8.15
N LEU A 53 -2.46 -7.16 7.37
CA LEU A 53 -2.36 -7.06 5.91
C LEU A 53 -2.08 -5.61 5.49
N PRO A 54 -1.39 -5.40 4.39
CA PRO A 54 -0.94 -6.35 3.38
C PRO A 54 0.36 -7.11 3.73
N GLY A 55 0.88 -6.96 4.92
CA GLY A 55 2.13 -7.51 5.39
C GLY A 55 3.32 -6.56 5.18
N LYS A 56 4.40 -6.82 5.89
CA LYS A 56 5.58 -5.94 5.94
C LYS A 56 6.18 -5.64 4.57
N GLU A 57 6.26 -6.63 3.70
CA GLU A 57 6.87 -6.48 2.39
C GLU A 57 6.06 -5.58 1.45
N ARG A 58 4.75 -5.49 1.66
CA ARG A 58 3.82 -4.75 0.80
C ARG A 58 3.33 -3.45 1.42
N LEU A 59 3.78 -3.11 2.63
CA LEU A 59 3.28 -1.94 3.36
C LEU A 59 3.44 -0.65 2.54
N PHE A 60 4.56 -0.47 1.90
CA PHE A 60 4.86 0.71 1.08
C PHE A 60 4.97 0.39 -0.41
N ALA A 61 4.31 -0.67 -0.88
CA ALA A 61 4.29 -1.04 -2.29
C ALA A 61 3.75 0.08 -3.20
N ALA A 62 2.77 0.84 -2.73
CA ALA A 62 2.22 1.98 -3.47
C ALA A 62 3.24 3.10 -3.74
N PHE A 63 4.32 3.17 -2.97
CA PHE A 63 5.42 4.13 -3.15
C PHE A 63 6.53 3.61 -4.08
N SER A 64 6.22 2.69 -4.97
CA SER A 64 7.15 2.16 -5.97
C SER A 64 7.35 3.08 -7.16
N LEU A 65 6.43 4.02 -7.41
CA LEU A 65 6.54 5.01 -8.47
C LEU A 65 7.48 6.16 -8.04
N PRO A 66 8.39 6.62 -8.92
CA PRO A 66 9.23 7.78 -8.60
C PRO A 66 8.40 9.00 -8.20
N LEU A 67 8.89 9.78 -7.23
CA LEU A 67 8.20 10.98 -6.75
C LEU A 67 7.91 11.97 -7.89
N ALA A 68 8.86 12.17 -8.79
CA ALA A 68 8.71 13.07 -9.94
C ALA A 68 7.60 12.64 -10.92
N LYS A 69 7.21 11.37 -10.92
CA LYS A 69 6.12 10.85 -11.75
C LYS A 69 4.78 10.75 -11.01
N THR A 70 4.78 11.05 -9.72
CA THR A 70 3.58 10.98 -8.88
C THR A 70 2.81 12.29 -8.98
N ARG A 71 1.64 12.26 -9.61
CA ARG A 71 0.74 13.41 -9.76
C ARG A 71 -0.42 13.38 -8.77
N TYR A 72 -0.85 12.21 -8.40
CA TYR A 72 -2.01 12.00 -7.53
C TYR A 72 -1.70 10.94 -6.48
N ILE A 73 -2.27 11.09 -5.32
CA ILE A 73 -2.23 10.10 -4.25
C ILE A 73 -3.67 9.66 -3.97
N LEU A 74 -3.94 8.37 -4.15
CA LEU A 74 -5.24 7.77 -3.88
C LEU A 74 -5.23 7.12 -2.51
N LEU A 75 -6.07 7.61 -1.61
CA LEU A 75 -6.21 7.07 -0.27
C LEU A 75 -7.39 6.12 -0.20
N GLY A 76 -7.13 4.90 0.27
CA GLY A 76 -8.15 3.94 0.66
C GLY A 76 -8.40 3.98 2.16
N GLU A 77 -9.44 3.33 2.61
CA GLU A 77 -9.79 3.24 4.03
C GLU A 77 -8.89 2.22 4.76
N SER A 78 -8.82 1.01 4.22
CA SER A 78 -8.08 -0.09 4.81
C SER A 78 -7.73 -1.14 3.75
N PRO A 79 -6.73 -2.00 4.00
CA PRO A 79 -6.47 -3.15 3.14
C PRO A 79 -7.66 -4.11 3.09
N TYR A 80 -7.77 -4.87 2.02
CA TYR A 80 -8.72 -5.98 1.99
C TYR A 80 -8.42 -6.97 3.12
N PRO A 81 -9.46 -7.57 3.74
CA PRO A 81 -9.27 -8.47 4.88
C PRO A 81 -8.81 -9.88 4.48
N ARG A 82 -8.50 -10.10 3.20
CA ARG A 82 -8.03 -11.38 2.66
C ARG A 82 -6.58 -11.25 2.20
N GLU A 83 -5.76 -12.19 2.60
CA GLU A 83 -4.33 -12.22 2.26
C GLU A 83 -4.09 -12.21 0.73
N ASP A 84 -4.87 -13.00 0.00
CA ASP A 84 -4.75 -13.07 -1.46
C ASP A 84 -5.16 -11.80 -2.18
N SER A 85 -5.98 -10.96 -1.56
CA SER A 85 -6.49 -9.72 -2.14
C SER A 85 -5.67 -8.50 -1.80
N ALA A 86 -5.11 -8.43 -0.59
CA ALA A 86 -4.38 -7.26 -0.10
C ALA A 86 -2.96 -7.22 -0.67
N ASN A 87 -2.65 -6.20 -1.47
CA ASN A 87 -1.35 -6.07 -2.14
C ASN A 87 -0.62 -4.75 -1.87
N GLY A 88 -1.14 -3.90 -1.00
CA GLY A 88 -0.55 -2.60 -0.68
C GLY A 88 -1.00 -1.45 -1.56
N TYR A 89 -1.86 -1.70 -2.55
CA TYR A 89 -2.45 -0.67 -3.42
C TYR A 89 -3.91 -0.43 -3.06
N ALA A 90 -4.30 0.83 -2.92
CA ALA A 90 -5.69 1.19 -2.66
C ALA A 90 -6.60 0.74 -3.81
N PHE A 91 -7.75 0.20 -3.47
CA PHE A 91 -8.80 -0.27 -4.39
C PHE A 91 -8.41 -1.44 -5.32
N TRP A 92 -7.18 -1.88 -5.31
CA TRP A 92 -6.74 -2.98 -6.15
C TRP A 92 -6.83 -4.31 -5.41
N ASP A 93 -7.68 -5.20 -5.91
CA ASP A 93 -7.77 -6.58 -5.43
C ASP A 93 -6.79 -7.46 -6.22
N ASN A 94 -5.81 -8.02 -5.52
CA ASN A 94 -4.76 -8.83 -6.15
C ASN A 94 -5.27 -10.12 -6.81
N THR A 95 -6.48 -10.56 -6.46
CA THR A 95 -7.12 -11.73 -7.11
C THR A 95 -7.67 -11.40 -8.49
N VAL A 96 -7.79 -10.12 -8.83
CA VAL A 96 -8.17 -9.68 -10.16
C VAL A 96 -6.96 -9.75 -11.08
N GLY A 97 -6.93 -10.64 -12.02
CA GLY A 97 -5.86 -10.73 -13.00
C GLY A 97 -6.01 -9.67 -14.09
N SER A 98 -6.58 -10.05 -15.22
CA SER A 98 -6.84 -9.09 -16.30
C SER A 98 -8.04 -8.19 -15.99
N LEU A 99 -7.90 -6.89 -16.25
CA LEU A 99 -9.00 -5.93 -16.12
C LEU A 99 -10.05 -6.09 -17.22
N TRP A 100 -9.61 -6.47 -18.41
CA TRP A 100 -10.43 -6.49 -19.61
C TRP A 100 -10.64 -7.91 -20.13
N SER A 101 -11.82 -8.11 -20.70
CA SER A 101 -12.17 -9.28 -21.51
C SER A 101 -12.57 -8.79 -22.91
N MET A 102 -12.85 -9.72 -23.82
CA MET A 102 -13.33 -9.38 -25.16
C MET A 102 -14.62 -8.54 -25.14
N ASN A 103 -15.42 -8.67 -24.09
CA ASN A 103 -16.74 -8.04 -23.96
C ASN A 103 -16.75 -6.84 -22.98
N GLY A 104 -15.60 -6.29 -22.62
CA GLY A 104 -15.47 -5.20 -21.66
C GLY A 104 -14.73 -5.59 -20.39
N LEU A 105 -15.17 -5.08 -19.25
CA LEU A 105 -14.56 -5.42 -17.96
C LEU A 105 -14.65 -6.91 -17.66
N SER A 106 -13.57 -7.49 -17.13
CA SER A 106 -13.53 -8.91 -16.78
C SER A 106 -14.54 -9.27 -15.69
N LYS A 107 -14.89 -10.55 -15.60
CA LYS A 107 -15.74 -11.04 -14.52
C LYS A 107 -15.15 -10.79 -13.14
N ALA A 108 -13.83 -10.89 -13.01
CA ALA A 108 -13.13 -10.64 -11.76
C ALA A 108 -13.27 -9.18 -11.31
N VAL A 109 -13.10 -8.21 -12.23
CA VAL A 109 -13.34 -6.79 -11.95
C VAL A 109 -14.79 -6.54 -11.55
N ASN A 110 -15.74 -7.14 -12.25
CA ASN A 110 -17.16 -6.96 -11.94
C ASN A 110 -17.55 -7.46 -10.54
N ARG A 111 -16.81 -8.40 -9.99
CA ARG A 111 -16.96 -8.88 -8.60
C ARG A 111 -16.24 -8.00 -7.59
N ALA A 112 -15.20 -7.31 -7.99
CA ALA A 112 -14.43 -6.40 -7.15
C ALA A 112 -15.10 -5.00 -7.16
N THR A 113 -16.10 -4.81 -6.33
CA THR A 113 -17.02 -3.65 -6.39
C THR A 113 -16.28 -2.31 -6.33
N SER A 114 -15.35 -2.11 -5.43
CA SER A 114 -14.61 -0.84 -5.30
C SER A 114 -13.75 -0.57 -6.52
N LEU A 115 -13.02 -1.56 -7.00
CA LEU A 115 -12.19 -1.44 -8.20
C LEU A 115 -13.05 -1.17 -9.43
N ARG A 116 -14.13 -1.93 -9.61
CA ARG A 116 -15.09 -1.72 -10.70
C ARG A 116 -15.61 -0.28 -10.73
N ASN A 117 -16.05 0.21 -9.59
CA ASN A 117 -16.63 1.55 -9.50
C ASN A 117 -15.58 2.64 -9.78
N LEU A 118 -14.35 2.46 -9.31
CA LEU A 118 -13.23 3.35 -9.61
C LEU A 118 -12.95 3.40 -11.12
N ILE A 119 -12.85 2.24 -11.77
CA ILE A 119 -12.61 2.16 -13.22
C ILE A 119 -13.73 2.83 -14.00
N LYS A 120 -14.99 2.54 -13.66
CA LYS A 120 -16.15 3.17 -14.29
C LYS A 120 -16.15 4.68 -14.14
N MET A 121 -15.85 5.17 -12.94
CA MET A 121 -15.73 6.60 -12.67
C MET A 121 -14.67 7.26 -13.57
N LEU A 122 -13.51 6.63 -13.73
CA LEU A 122 -12.43 7.13 -14.59
C LEU A 122 -12.84 7.14 -16.06
N LEU A 123 -13.56 6.11 -16.53
CA LEU A 123 -14.06 6.05 -17.91
C LEU A 123 -15.11 7.14 -18.16
N VAL A 124 -16.01 7.37 -17.22
CA VAL A 124 -16.99 8.47 -17.31
C VAL A 124 -16.28 9.83 -17.39
N ALA A 125 -15.28 10.03 -16.54
CA ALA A 125 -14.50 11.28 -16.50
C ALA A 125 -13.76 11.53 -17.84
N ARG A 126 -13.39 10.46 -18.55
CA ARG A 126 -12.76 10.54 -19.89
C ARG A 126 -13.76 10.61 -21.05
N GLY A 127 -15.04 10.50 -20.78
CA GLY A 127 -16.07 10.45 -21.81
C GLY A 127 -16.14 9.13 -22.59
N GLU A 128 -15.62 8.05 -22.00
CA GLU A 128 -15.59 6.71 -22.62
C GLU A 128 -16.71 5.78 -22.14
N LEU A 129 -17.55 6.26 -21.24
CA LEU A 129 -18.69 5.52 -20.70
C LEU A 129 -19.87 6.45 -20.48
#